data_afe15457332c5c206dc449e86b9432fd
#
_entry.id   afe15457332c5c206dc449e86b9432fd
#
_cell.length_a   1.000
_cell.length_b   1.000
_cell.length_c   1.000
_cell.angle_alpha   90.00
_cell.angle_beta   90.00
_cell.angle_gamma   90.00
#
_symmetry.space_group_name_H-M   'P 1'
#
loop_
_entity.id
_entity.type
_entity.pdbx_description
1 polymer ?
#
loop_
_entity_poly.entity_id
_entity_poly.type
_entity_poly.pdbx_seq_one_letter_code
_entity_poly.pdbx_strand_id
1 'polypeptide(L)'
;NFAKEMLITLDNLQRAKKAMQEDEVLKKSKEFEKFLKNIEIIEKDLVTTFEKNKISKINCLNETFDPNFHQAMLEIEDDKVEPGTIVQEIQTGFMFGERLLRPSFVGISKKKGEKNDKNK
;
A
#
# COMPACT_ATOMS: atom_id res chain seq x y z
N ASN A 1 -16.06 -12.29 -5.63
CA ASN A 1 -15.47 -11.94 -6.91
C ASN A 1 -14.03 -12.43 -6.95
N PHE A 2 -13.68 -13.12 -8.03
CA PHE A 2 -12.35 -13.73 -8.18
C PHE A 2 -11.22 -12.71 -8.05
N ALA A 3 -11.40 -11.54 -8.63
CA ALA A 3 -10.36 -10.51 -8.58
C ALA A 3 -10.08 -10.08 -7.14
N LYS A 4 -11.11 -9.91 -6.33
CA LYS A 4 -10.91 -9.52 -4.94
C LYS A 4 -10.24 -10.63 -4.15
N GLU A 5 -10.54 -11.86 -4.46
CA GLU A 5 -9.90 -12.99 -3.79
C GLU A 5 -8.42 -13.07 -4.13
N MET A 6 -8.06 -12.75 -5.37
CA MET A 6 -6.66 -12.72 -5.77
C MET A 6 -5.91 -11.60 -5.07
N LEU A 7 -6.59 -10.49 -4.80
CA LEU A 7 -5.97 -9.39 -4.06
C LEU A 7 -5.65 -9.81 -2.63
N ILE A 8 -6.49 -10.65 -2.03
CA ILE A 8 -6.22 -11.17 -0.70
C ILE A 8 -4.93 -11.98 -0.70
N THR A 9 -4.71 -12.77 -1.75
CA THR A 9 -3.47 -13.54 -1.89
C THR A 9 -2.26 -12.60 -1.97
N LEU A 10 -2.38 -11.54 -2.74
CA LEU A 10 -1.30 -10.57 -2.84
C LEU A 10 -1.03 -9.92 -1.48
N ASP A 11 -2.09 -9.56 -0.76
CA ASP A 11 -1.95 -8.94 0.56
C ASP A 11 -1.23 -9.87 1.53
N ASN A 12 -1.57 -11.15 1.48
CA ASN A 12 -0.91 -12.13 2.35
C ASN A 12 0.57 -12.26 2.01
N LEU A 13 0.89 -12.22 0.72
CA LEU A 13 2.28 -12.27 0.29
C LEU A 13 3.05 -11.05 0.76
N GLN A 14 2.46 -9.87 0.64
CA GLN A 14 3.10 -8.65 1.09
C GLN A 14 3.29 -8.63 2.60
N ARG A 15 2.31 -9.13 3.34
CA ARG A 15 2.41 -9.20 4.79
C ARG A 15 3.51 -10.15 5.23
N ALA A 16 3.61 -11.30 4.57
CA ALA A 16 4.66 -12.26 4.86
C ALA A 16 6.04 -11.65 4.58
N LYS A 17 6.17 -10.94 3.47
CA LYS A 17 7.43 -10.29 3.13
C LYS A 17 7.81 -9.26 4.20
N LYS A 18 6.86 -8.45 4.63
CA LYS A 18 7.13 -7.43 5.63
C LYS A 18 7.52 -8.05 6.97
N ALA A 19 6.82 -9.10 7.37
CA ALA A 19 7.14 -9.77 8.63
C ALA A 19 8.57 -10.31 8.61
N MET A 20 9.00 -10.87 7.49
CA MET A 20 10.35 -11.37 7.37
C MET A 20 11.38 -10.26 7.37
N GLN A 21 11.05 -9.13 6.74
CA GLN A 21 11.98 -7.99 6.70
C GLN A 21 12.20 -7.37 8.07
N GLU A 22 11.23 -7.55 8.98
CA GLU A 22 11.32 -7.00 10.33
C GLU A 22 11.96 -7.97 11.31
N ASP A 23 12.23 -9.19 10.89
CA ASP A 23 12.85 -10.18 11.76
C ASP A 23 14.35 -9.95 11.86
N GLU A 24 14.81 -9.61 13.06
CA GLU A 24 16.20 -9.27 13.30
C GLU A 24 17.16 -10.43 13.02
N VAL A 25 16.72 -11.64 13.29
CA VAL A 25 17.55 -12.82 13.08
C VAL A 25 17.70 -13.09 11.60
N LEU A 26 16.61 -13.02 10.86
CA LEU A 26 16.64 -13.30 9.43
C LEU A 26 17.42 -12.24 8.66
N LYS A 27 17.37 -11.00 9.09
CA LYS A 27 18.07 -9.90 8.39
C LYS A 27 19.56 -10.15 8.29
N LYS A 28 20.15 -10.90 9.20
CA LYS A 28 21.57 -11.13 9.24
C LYS A 28 22.04 -12.26 8.32
N SER A 29 21.12 -12.96 7.71
CA SER A 29 21.46 -14.08 6.84
C SER A 29 21.58 -13.62 5.39
N LYS A 30 22.66 -14.06 4.72
CA LYS A 30 22.82 -13.76 3.30
C LYS A 30 21.79 -14.50 2.47
N GLU A 31 21.38 -15.67 2.92
CA GLU A 31 20.38 -16.45 2.22
C GLU A 31 19.02 -15.77 2.29
N PHE A 32 18.79 -14.99 3.33
CA PHE A 32 17.55 -14.26 3.48
C PHE A 32 17.39 -13.24 2.35
N GLU A 33 18.46 -12.56 1.95
CA GLU A 33 18.37 -11.58 0.87
C GLU A 33 17.95 -12.23 -0.43
N LYS A 34 18.47 -13.43 -0.71
CA LYS A 34 18.09 -14.16 -1.91
C LYS A 34 16.63 -14.58 -1.84
N PHE A 35 16.21 -14.99 -0.65
CA PHE A 35 14.84 -15.40 -0.45
C PHE A 35 13.88 -14.22 -0.65
N LEU A 36 14.23 -13.06 -0.13
CA LEU A 36 13.44 -11.86 -0.34
C LEU A 36 13.34 -11.48 -1.80
N LYS A 37 14.44 -11.59 -2.54
CA LYS A 37 14.42 -11.31 -3.97
C LYS A 37 13.47 -12.23 -4.70
N ASN A 38 13.45 -13.50 -4.32
CA ASN A 38 12.53 -14.45 -4.93
C ASN A 38 11.08 -14.09 -4.65
N ILE A 39 10.80 -13.67 -3.43
CA ILE A 39 9.44 -13.24 -3.07
C ILE A 39 9.06 -12.01 -3.86
N GLU A 40 9.98 -11.08 -4.05
CA GLU A 40 9.71 -9.87 -4.82
C GLU A 40 9.41 -10.19 -6.28
N ILE A 41 10.08 -11.19 -6.83
CA ILE A 41 9.81 -11.62 -8.19
C ILE A 41 8.40 -12.19 -8.30
N ILE A 42 7.99 -13.00 -7.34
CA ILE A 42 6.65 -13.57 -7.31
C ILE A 42 5.61 -12.48 -7.22
N GLU A 43 5.86 -11.51 -6.35
CA GLU A 43 4.95 -10.38 -6.17
C GLU A 43 4.82 -9.58 -7.48
N LYS A 44 5.93 -9.33 -8.13
CA LYS A 44 5.94 -8.59 -9.38
C LYS A 44 5.20 -9.33 -10.48
N ASP A 45 5.40 -10.64 -10.55
CA ASP A 45 4.71 -11.46 -11.54
C ASP A 45 3.20 -11.42 -11.33
N LEU A 46 2.78 -11.46 -10.07
CA LEU A 46 1.36 -11.40 -9.75
C LEU A 46 0.76 -10.07 -10.16
N VAL A 47 1.45 -8.97 -9.88
CA VAL A 47 1.00 -7.64 -10.26
C VAL A 47 0.93 -7.52 -11.78
N THR A 48 1.93 -8.06 -12.48
CA THR A 48 1.95 -8.03 -13.93
C THR A 48 0.76 -8.81 -14.51
N THR A 49 0.45 -9.94 -13.89
CA THR A 49 -0.71 -10.72 -14.32
C THR A 49 -2.01 -9.94 -14.11
N PHE A 50 -2.10 -9.23 -12.99
CA PHE A 50 -3.25 -8.38 -12.74
C PHE A 50 -3.38 -7.31 -13.82
N GLU A 51 -2.27 -6.69 -14.19
CA GLU A 51 -2.30 -5.64 -15.21
C GLU A 51 -2.76 -6.16 -16.56
N LYS A 52 -2.38 -7.38 -16.90
CA LYS A 52 -2.84 -8.01 -18.13
C LYS A 52 -4.34 -8.26 -18.12
N ASN A 53 -4.94 -8.33 -16.95
CA ASN A 53 -6.36 -8.57 -16.80
C ASN A 53 -7.11 -7.31 -16.38
N LYS A 54 -6.54 -6.14 -16.69
CA LYS A 54 -7.15 -4.83 -16.44
C LYS A 54 -7.27 -4.46 -14.97
N ILE A 55 -6.55 -5.14 -14.11
CA ILE A 55 -6.50 -4.81 -12.69
C ILE A 55 -5.21 -4.04 -12.47
N SER A 56 -5.34 -2.74 -12.20
CA SER A 56 -4.19 -1.88 -12.04
C SER A 56 -4.09 -1.35 -10.62
N LYS A 57 -2.85 -1.20 -10.16
CA LYS A 57 -2.55 -0.71 -8.83
C LYS A 57 -2.78 0.81 -8.79
N ILE A 58 -3.35 1.28 -7.70
CA ILE A 58 -3.50 2.71 -7.47
C ILE A 58 -2.22 3.23 -6.86
N ASN A 59 -1.55 4.16 -7.56
CA ASN A 59 -0.34 4.78 -7.05
C ASN A 59 -0.76 5.98 -6.21
N CYS A 60 -0.54 5.89 -4.91
CA CYS A 60 -1.06 6.91 -3.99
C CYS A 60 0.00 7.65 -3.17
N LEU A 61 1.19 7.08 -2.98
CA LEU A 61 2.21 7.73 -2.17
C LEU A 61 2.60 9.08 -2.76
N ASN A 62 2.67 10.07 -1.90
CA ASN A 62 3.01 11.45 -2.25
C ASN A 62 1.96 12.16 -3.08
N GLU A 63 0.79 11.55 -3.23
CA GLU A 63 -0.33 12.17 -3.92
C GLU A 63 -1.26 12.82 -2.91
N THR A 64 -2.10 13.70 -3.39
CA THR A 64 -3.11 14.32 -2.55
C THR A 64 -4.22 13.30 -2.27
N PHE A 65 -4.68 13.25 -1.05
CA PHE A 65 -5.76 12.35 -0.67
C PHE A 65 -7.01 12.63 -1.51
N ASP A 66 -7.60 11.58 -2.05
CA ASP A 66 -8.82 11.67 -2.85
C ASP A 66 -9.79 10.59 -2.36
N PRO A 67 -10.90 10.98 -1.72
CA PRO A 67 -11.81 9.99 -1.17
C PRO A 67 -12.46 9.06 -2.20
N ASN A 68 -12.34 9.38 -3.48
CA ASN A 68 -12.85 8.49 -4.52
C ASN A 68 -11.98 7.24 -4.70
N PHE A 69 -10.71 7.32 -4.32
CA PHE A 69 -9.76 6.22 -4.51
C PHE A 69 -9.06 5.78 -3.24
N HIS A 70 -9.13 6.58 -2.19
CA HIS A 70 -8.37 6.35 -0.96
C HIS A 70 -9.27 6.38 0.24
N GLN A 71 -8.86 5.66 1.28
CA GLN A 71 -9.54 5.73 2.57
C GLN A 71 -8.50 6.03 3.62
N ALA A 72 -8.65 7.16 4.29
CA ALA A 72 -7.72 7.56 5.34
C ALA A 72 -7.95 6.74 6.58
N MET A 73 -6.92 6.05 7.05
CA MET A 73 -7.01 5.22 8.24
C MET A 73 -6.35 5.87 9.43
N LEU A 74 -5.38 6.76 9.19
CA LEU A 74 -4.71 7.47 10.27
C LEU A 74 -4.11 8.77 9.76
N GLU A 75 -3.76 9.64 10.70
CA GLU A 75 -3.11 10.91 10.39
C GLU A 75 -1.72 10.90 10.99
N ILE A 76 -0.75 11.41 10.24
CA ILE A 76 0.64 11.41 10.63
C ILE A 76 1.15 12.85 10.59
N GLU A 77 1.72 13.31 11.70
CA GLU A 77 2.27 14.66 11.74
C GLU A 77 3.51 14.71 10.85
N ASP A 78 3.47 15.55 9.85
CA ASP A 78 4.60 15.72 8.94
C ASP A 78 4.53 17.12 8.35
N ASP A 79 5.40 17.99 8.86
CA ASP A 79 5.42 19.38 8.41
C ASP A 79 6.17 19.55 7.11
N LYS A 80 6.81 18.50 6.60
CA LYS A 80 7.61 18.57 5.39
C LYS A 80 6.78 18.49 4.12
N VAL A 81 5.54 18.05 4.25
CA VAL A 81 4.64 17.93 3.10
C VAL A 81 3.35 18.69 3.37
N GLU A 82 2.62 18.98 2.32
CA GLU A 82 1.35 19.67 2.47
C GLU A 82 0.36 18.80 3.24
N PRO A 83 -0.48 19.39 4.09
CA PRO A 83 -1.50 18.61 4.78
C PRO A 83 -2.42 17.92 3.76
N GLY A 84 -2.81 16.70 4.07
CA GLY A 84 -3.65 15.92 3.18
C GLY A 84 -2.87 15.15 2.14
N THR A 85 -1.54 15.10 2.26
CA THR A 85 -0.70 14.30 1.37
C THR A 85 -0.61 12.89 1.92
N ILE A 86 -0.70 11.91 1.03
CA ILE A 86 -0.57 10.51 1.42
C ILE A 86 0.90 10.20 1.69
N VAL A 87 1.21 9.88 2.94
CA VAL A 87 2.58 9.61 3.36
C VAL A 87 2.83 8.14 3.67
N GLN A 88 1.77 7.36 3.73
CA GLN A 88 1.90 5.93 4.01
C GLN A 88 0.78 5.17 3.31
N GLU A 89 1.12 4.03 2.73
CA GLU A 89 0.13 3.14 2.15
C GLU A 89 0.03 1.91 3.05
N ILE A 90 -1.16 1.70 3.63
CA ILE A 90 -1.38 0.58 4.54
C ILE A 90 -1.84 -0.63 3.76
N GLN A 91 -2.70 -0.43 2.78
CA GLN A 91 -3.18 -1.49 1.92
C GLN A 91 -3.31 -0.95 0.51
N THR A 92 -2.76 -1.69 -0.44
CA THR A 92 -2.79 -1.27 -1.84
C THR A 92 -4.20 -1.33 -2.40
N GLY A 93 -4.63 -0.25 -3.05
CA GLY A 93 -5.90 -0.22 -3.75
C GLY A 93 -5.71 -0.60 -5.21
N PHE A 94 -6.78 -1.03 -5.83
CA PHE A 94 -6.75 -1.48 -7.22
C PHE A 94 -7.99 -1.03 -7.98
N MET A 95 -7.78 -0.80 -9.26
CA MET A 95 -8.85 -0.49 -10.21
C MET A 95 -9.06 -1.70 -11.12
N PHE A 96 -10.29 -1.88 -11.57
CA PHE A 96 -10.58 -2.86 -12.61
C PHE A 96 -11.07 -2.03 -13.79
N GLY A 97 -10.18 -1.81 -14.77
CA GLY A 97 -10.45 -0.87 -15.83
C GLY A 97 -10.66 0.52 -15.24
N GLU A 98 -11.82 1.09 -15.46
CA GLU A 98 -12.15 2.41 -14.93
C GLU A 98 -12.92 2.35 -13.62
N ARG A 99 -13.22 1.15 -13.15
CA ARG A 99 -14.02 0.97 -11.94
C ARG A 99 -13.13 0.68 -10.75
N LEU A 100 -13.44 1.28 -9.61
CA LEU A 100 -12.70 1.02 -8.38
C LEU A 100 -13.00 -0.39 -7.89
N LEU A 101 -11.96 -1.20 -7.73
CA LEU A 101 -12.11 -2.54 -7.19
C LEU A 101 -12.05 -2.51 -5.67
N ARG A 102 -11.06 -1.81 -5.13
CA ARG A 102 -11.00 -1.51 -3.71
C ARG A 102 -10.10 -0.28 -3.50
N PRO A 103 -10.41 0.58 -2.51
CA PRO A 103 -9.60 1.78 -2.28
C PRO A 103 -8.29 1.43 -1.60
N SER A 104 -7.33 2.34 -1.72
CA SER A 104 -6.09 2.24 -0.95
C SER A 104 -6.37 2.71 0.48
N PHE A 105 -5.89 1.96 1.46
CA PHE A 105 -5.92 2.42 2.85
C PHE A 105 -4.63 3.18 3.10
N VAL A 106 -4.73 4.41 3.56
CA VAL A 106 -3.58 5.29 3.61
C VAL A 106 -3.49 6.05 4.92
N GLY A 107 -2.27 6.53 5.22
CA GLY A 107 -2.06 7.51 6.27
C GLY A 107 -1.82 8.84 5.60
N ILE A 108 -2.48 9.88 6.06
CA ILE A 108 -2.33 11.21 5.47
C ILE A 108 -1.61 12.13 6.44
N SER A 109 -0.96 13.13 5.88
CA SER A 109 -0.21 14.09 6.66
C SER A 109 -1.12 15.13 7.29
N LYS A 110 -0.68 15.63 8.43
CA LYS A 110 -1.28 16.80 9.05
C LYS A 110 -0.16 17.63 9.64
N LYS A 111 -0.40 18.90 9.86
CA LYS A 111 0.61 19.74 10.48
C LYS A 111 0.65 19.48 11.97
N LYS A 112 1.86 19.57 12.53
CA LYS A 112 2.03 19.42 13.95
C LYS A 112 1.25 20.51 14.67
N GLY A 113 0.51 20.11 15.68
CA GLY A 113 -0.31 21.05 16.43
C GLY A 113 -1.65 21.36 15.82
N GLU A 114 -1.90 20.87 14.60
CA GLU A 114 -3.19 21.07 13.97
C GLU A 114 -4.21 20.16 14.63
N LYS A 115 -5.29 20.71 15.09
CA LYS A 115 -6.29 19.90 15.70
C LYS A 115 -7.22 19.36 14.68
N ASN A 116 -8.02 18.46 15.12
CA ASN A 116 -8.97 17.80 14.33
C ASN A 116 -9.90 18.68 13.61
N ASP A 117 -9.37 19.48 12.79
CA ASP A 117 -10.16 20.43 12.08
C ASP A 117 -11.10 19.83 11.11
N LYS A 118 -10.80 18.61 10.77
CA LYS A 118 -11.64 17.91 9.87
C LYS A 118 -12.95 17.56 10.48
N ASN A 119 -13.11 17.79 11.73
CA ASN A 119 -14.39 17.59 12.34
C ASN A 119 -15.34 18.72 12.01
N LYS A 120 -14.83 19.66 11.33
CA LYS A 120 -15.67 20.75 10.89
C LYS A 120 -16.47 20.38 9.67
#